data_c83943726778afa0ae9d407525a58224
#
_entry.id   c83943726778afa0ae9d407525a58224
#
_cell.length_a   1.000
_cell.length_b   1.000
_cell.length_c   1.000
_cell.angle_alpha   90.00
_cell.angle_beta   90.00
_cell.angle_gamma   90.00
#
_symmetry.space_group_name_H-M   'P 1'
#
loop_
_entity.id
_entity.type
_entity.pdbx_description
1 polymer ?
#
loop_
_entity_poly.entity_id
_entity_poly.type
_entity_poly.pdbx_seq_one_letter_code
_entity_poly.pdbx_strand_id
1 'polypeptide(L)'
;MNHFKIIVPLYNVQDWVKKCVKSIQLQTYSNYECYLVDDISTDSSREIIKSLIQDDERFVLIENTEKKFALRNIYEAIEHSGDNPEDVIVTLDGDDWFATKKALEILNEVYLENRCFMTYGSYIEFPSMKRGPFCKQIPHDVVKGSTYRQSKWFSSHLRTFKRHLWERIEVSDLKNGDEFFRMTWDMAFMFPMLEMSGPLAIHIDKMLYSYNRQNPLNDDKVNHRLQLLTERHIREKNKYEQDFVIADILGPSGNLSGIGNQLFCVATALGYAYEHSATPIFPQIRTDRFINMFKDTFYKNLNVGREGDFSTAFHQEPFFEFQKIKHTRGALKIRGYFQSYKYFENHRNKILDSLNIHELKNGIKEKYGDYSDFVSIHVRRGDYLHLSQYHYNLQMDYYNNAIEHFGKDSKFLIFSNDIDWCKQEFNSLKNVQFSENKDDWEDIILMSTCRDNVIANSSFSWWGAWLNTNNSKTVIAPSRWFGPAYSNKSIKDLIPEDWITNV
;
A
#
# COMPACT_ATOMS: atom_id res chain seq x y z
N MET A 1 -1.38 -13.10 -2.31
CA MET A 1 -0.43 -13.52 -3.37
C MET A 1 -0.76 -12.75 -4.63
N ASN A 2 0.25 -12.17 -5.33
CA ASN A 2 0.00 -11.47 -6.58
C ASN A 2 -0.30 -12.46 -7.71
N HIS A 3 -1.15 -12.06 -8.66
CA HIS A 3 -1.36 -12.77 -9.90
C HIS A 3 -0.58 -12.07 -11.02
N PHE A 4 0.25 -12.82 -11.76
CA PHE A 4 1.09 -12.26 -12.81
C PHE A 4 0.49 -12.55 -14.19
N LYS A 5 0.44 -11.51 -15.04
CA LYS A 5 0.10 -11.60 -16.46
C LYS A 5 1.36 -11.34 -17.27
N ILE A 6 1.94 -12.39 -17.83
CA ILE A 6 3.18 -12.31 -18.61
C ILE A 6 2.82 -12.07 -20.06
N ILE A 7 3.22 -10.94 -20.62
CA ILE A 7 2.93 -10.54 -21.99
C ILE A 7 4.20 -10.67 -22.83
N VAL A 8 4.14 -11.48 -23.85
CA VAL A 8 5.29 -11.86 -24.71
C VAL A 8 4.99 -11.54 -26.17
N PRO A 9 5.26 -10.32 -26.65
CA PRO A 9 5.22 -10.03 -28.09
C PRO A 9 6.37 -10.73 -28.76
N LEU A 10 6.12 -11.33 -29.94
CA LEU A 10 7.14 -12.07 -30.69
C LEU A 10 6.95 -11.96 -32.20
N TYR A 11 8.07 -12.00 -32.90
CA TYR A 11 8.12 -12.03 -34.37
C TYR A 11 9.43 -12.66 -34.84
N ASN A 12 9.34 -13.78 -35.60
CA ASN A 12 10.49 -14.48 -36.16
C ASN A 12 11.59 -14.80 -35.12
N VAL A 13 11.22 -15.57 -34.08
CA VAL A 13 12.07 -15.89 -32.94
C VAL A 13 12.31 -17.41 -32.77
N GLN A 14 12.20 -18.21 -33.85
CA GLN A 14 12.32 -19.67 -33.82
C GLN A 14 13.56 -20.19 -33.10
N ASP A 15 14.69 -19.44 -33.14
CA ASP A 15 15.96 -19.85 -32.54
C ASP A 15 15.96 -19.66 -31.02
N TRP A 16 15.09 -18.82 -30.46
CA TRP A 16 15.08 -18.41 -29.04
C TRP A 16 13.78 -18.69 -28.31
N VAL A 17 12.62 -18.75 -29.01
CA VAL A 17 11.30 -18.87 -28.40
C VAL A 17 11.15 -20.09 -27.50
N LYS A 18 11.82 -21.21 -27.84
CA LYS A 18 11.85 -22.39 -26.97
C LYS A 18 12.47 -22.08 -25.62
N LYS A 19 13.55 -21.28 -25.58
CA LYS A 19 14.21 -20.89 -24.34
C LYS A 19 13.36 -19.91 -23.54
N CYS A 20 12.72 -18.96 -24.22
CA CYS A 20 11.76 -18.03 -23.62
C CYS A 20 10.63 -18.79 -22.91
N VAL A 21 9.86 -19.61 -23.64
CA VAL A 21 8.72 -20.38 -23.08
C VAL A 21 9.16 -21.32 -21.96
N LYS A 22 10.26 -22.04 -22.12
CA LYS A 22 10.76 -22.92 -21.06
C LYS A 22 11.16 -22.17 -19.81
N SER A 23 11.72 -20.96 -19.93
CA SER A 23 12.07 -20.14 -18.77
C SER A 23 10.84 -19.71 -17.95
N ILE A 24 9.69 -19.53 -18.60
CA ILE A 24 8.41 -19.22 -17.97
C ILE A 24 7.82 -20.49 -17.32
N GLN A 25 7.76 -21.61 -18.05
CA GLN A 25 7.24 -22.88 -17.53
C GLN A 25 7.98 -23.38 -16.29
N LEU A 26 9.27 -23.10 -16.19
CA LEU A 26 10.14 -23.53 -15.09
C LEU A 26 10.08 -22.62 -13.85
N GLN A 27 9.25 -21.58 -13.85
CA GLN A 27 9.10 -20.72 -12.67
C GLN A 27 8.54 -21.52 -11.48
N THR A 28 9.13 -21.31 -10.30
CA THR A 28 8.68 -21.94 -9.04
C THR A 28 7.37 -21.36 -8.51
N TYR A 29 6.99 -20.19 -8.94
CA TYR A 29 5.74 -19.52 -8.61
C TYR A 29 4.69 -19.84 -9.67
N SER A 30 3.52 -20.35 -9.28
CA SER A 30 2.52 -20.92 -10.20
C SER A 30 1.34 -20.01 -10.51
N ASN A 31 1.12 -18.92 -9.73
CA ASN A 31 -0.04 -18.04 -9.92
C ASN A 31 0.22 -17.00 -11.01
N TYR A 32 0.25 -17.46 -12.26
CA TYR A 32 0.43 -16.63 -13.44
C TYR A 32 -0.29 -17.18 -14.67
N GLU A 33 -0.55 -16.29 -15.62
CA GLU A 33 -0.92 -16.59 -16.99
C GLU A 33 0.08 -15.95 -17.95
N CYS A 34 0.26 -16.53 -19.12
CA CYS A 34 1.21 -16.07 -20.13
C CYS A 34 0.51 -15.92 -21.49
N TYR A 35 0.60 -14.74 -22.07
CA TYR A 35 0.04 -14.37 -23.37
C TYR A 35 1.17 -14.21 -24.37
N LEU A 36 1.33 -15.20 -25.25
CA LEU A 36 2.29 -15.19 -26.35
C LEU A 36 1.60 -14.57 -27.58
N VAL A 37 2.09 -13.43 -28.05
CA VAL A 37 1.45 -12.69 -29.17
C VAL A 37 2.33 -12.79 -30.39
N ASP A 38 1.96 -13.67 -31.32
CA ASP A 38 2.65 -13.83 -32.60
C ASP A 38 2.23 -12.76 -33.60
N ASP A 39 3.19 -11.94 -33.99
CA ASP A 39 2.97 -10.80 -34.90
C ASP A 39 3.23 -11.19 -36.37
N ILE A 40 2.50 -12.23 -36.84
CA ILE A 40 2.60 -12.85 -38.18
C ILE A 40 4.00 -13.37 -38.53
N SER A 41 4.61 -14.16 -37.63
CA SER A 41 5.88 -14.83 -37.90
C SER A 41 5.81 -15.69 -39.18
N THR A 42 6.89 -15.68 -39.94
CA THR A 42 7.06 -16.42 -41.22
C THR A 42 8.02 -17.60 -41.05
N ASP A 43 8.62 -17.74 -39.90
CA ASP A 43 9.50 -18.85 -39.50
C ASP A 43 8.71 -19.91 -38.68
N SER A 44 9.39 -20.88 -38.07
CA SER A 44 8.77 -21.94 -37.28
C SER A 44 8.40 -21.54 -35.84
N SER A 45 8.36 -20.26 -35.53
CA SER A 45 8.05 -19.79 -34.17
C SER A 45 6.71 -20.31 -33.64
N ARG A 46 5.64 -20.26 -34.48
CA ARG A 46 4.28 -20.70 -34.08
C ARG A 46 4.20 -22.18 -33.79
N GLU A 47 4.77 -23.01 -34.66
CA GLU A 47 4.77 -24.46 -34.52
C GLU A 47 5.51 -24.89 -33.26
N ILE A 48 6.65 -24.24 -32.97
CA ILE A 48 7.42 -24.48 -31.76
C ILE A 48 6.59 -24.10 -30.52
N ILE A 49 5.93 -22.94 -30.52
CA ILE A 49 5.10 -22.51 -29.41
C ILE A 49 3.96 -23.50 -29.18
N LYS A 50 3.16 -23.81 -30.21
CA LYS A 50 2.03 -24.74 -30.12
C LYS A 50 2.44 -26.06 -29.51
N SER A 51 3.58 -26.61 -29.94
CA SER A 51 4.14 -27.86 -29.38
C SER A 51 4.54 -27.76 -27.91
N LEU A 52 4.96 -26.57 -27.43
CA LEU A 52 5.45 -26.39 -26.07
C LEU A 52 4.34 -26.15 -25.04
N ILE A 53 3.21 -25.56 -25.48
CA ILE A 53 2.13 -25.10 -24.57
C ILE A 53 0.87 -25.97 -24.63
N GLN A 54 0.80 -26.98 -25.49
CA GLN A 54 -0.42 -27.76 -25.76
C GLN A 54 -1.10 -28.32 -24.51
N ASP A 55 -0.33 -28.65 -23.47
CA ASP A 55 -0.80 -29.25 -22.21
C ASP A 55 -0.66 -28.29 -21.01
N ASP A 56 -0.48 -26.98 -21.24
CA ASP A 56 -0.29 -26.00 -20.16
C ASP A 56 -1.31 -24.87 -20.27
N GLU A 57 -2.42 -24.99 -19.52
CA GLU A 57 -3.56 -24.07 -19.55
C GLU A 57 -3.20 -22.63 -19.12
N ARG A 58 -2.02 -22.41 -18.54
CA ARG A 58 -1.55 -21.06 -18.17
C ARG A 58 -1.11 -20.25 -19.37
N PHE A 59 -0.99 -20.85 -20.55
CA PHE A 59 -0.50 -20.19 -21.77
C PHE A 59 -1.61 -19.98 -22.77
N VAL A 60 -1.66 -18.77 -23.31
CA VAL A 60 -2.55 -18.38 -24.42
C VAL A 60 -1.70 -17.91 -25.58
N LEU A 61 -1.91 -18.49 -26.77
CA LEU A 61 -1.30 -18.03 -28.01
C LEU A 61 -2.30 -17.15 -28.77
N ILE A 62 -1.94 -15.89 -29.00
CA ILE A 62 -2.67 -14.93 -29.82
C ILE A 62 -1.95 -14.83 -31.17
N GLU A 63 -2.62 -15.22 -32.24
CA GLU A 63 -2.08 -15.17 -33.59
C GLU A 63 -2.66 -13.97 -34.34
N ASN A 64 -1.85 -12.98 -34.66
CA ASN A 64 -2.30 -11.80 -35.42
C ASN A 64 -2.57 -12.14 -36.85
N THR A 65 -3.51 -11.40 -37.47
CA THR A 65 -3.81 -11.46 -38.89
C THR A 65 -3.18 -10.30 -39.69
N GLU A 66 -2.67 -9.29 -39.00
CA GLU A 66 -1.94 -8.13 -39.53
C GLU A 66 -0.75 -7.78 -38.64
N LYS A 67 0.23 -7.06 -39.20
CA LYS A 67 1.42 -6.61 -38.43
C LYS A 67 1.06 -5.47 -37.50
N LYS A 68 1.31 -5.66 -36.16
CA LYS A 68 0.94 -4.69 -35.12
C LYS A 68 2.13 -4.09 -34.38
N PHE A 69 3.29 -4.70 -34.47
CA PHE A 69 4.49 -4.37 -33.71
C PHE A 69 4.34 -4.52 -32.18
N ALA A 70 5.43 -4.43 -31.45
CA ALA A 70 5.51 -4.83 -30.04
C ALA A 70 4.52 -4.07 -29.14
N LEU A 71 4.46 -2.73 -29.21
CA LEU A 71 3.65 -1.93 -28.29
C LEU A 71 2.14 -2.17 -28.47
N ARG A 72 1.66 -2.26 -29.72
CA ARG A 72 0.23 -2.54 -29.97
C ARG A 72 -0.12 -3.97 -29.54
N ASN A 73 0.78 -4.92 -29.74
CA ASN A 73 0.61 -6.29 -29.26
C ASN A 73 0.54 -6.36 -27.73
N ILE A 74 1.41 -5.62 -27.03
CA ILE A 74 1.37 -5.52 -25.57
C ILE A 74 0.05 -4.89 -25.11
N TYR A 75 -0.36 -3.79 -25.75
CA TYR A 75 -1.61 -3.08 -25.43
C TYR A 75 -2.82 -4.02 -25.54
N GLU A 76 -3.01 -4.65 -26.70
CA GLU A 76 -4.15 -5.52 -26.96
C GLU A 76 -4.12 -6.78 -26.07
N ALA A 77 -2.95 -7.33 -25.78
CA ALA A 77 -2.82 -8.50 -24.89
C ALA A 77 -3.14 -8.15 -23.42
N ILE A 78 -2.74 -6.98 -22.93
CA ILE A 78 -3.12 -6.52 -21.59
C ILE A 78 -4.64 -6.37 -21.51
N GLU A 79 -5.28 -5.73 -22.52
CA GLU A 79 -6.74 -5.62 -22.57
C GLU A 79 -7.44 -6.99 -22.59
N HIS A 80 -6.87 -7.96 -23.29
CA HIS A 80 -7.40 -9.32 -23.37
C HIS A 80 -7.21 -10.12 -22.06
N SER A 81 -6.23 -9.77 -21.22
CA SER A 81 -5.82 -10.56 -20.06
C SER A 81 -6.71 -10.42 -18.81
N GLY A 82 -7.83 -9.69 -18.92
CA GLY A 82 -8.77 -9.42 -17.81
C GLY A 82 -8.76 -7.95 -17.38
N ASP A 83 -9.41 -7.65 -16.25
CA ASP A 83 -9.66 -6.29 -15.77
C ASP A 83 -9.32 -6.05 -14.27
N ASN A 84 -8.68 -7.02 -13.62
CA ASN A 84 -8.32 -6.88 -12.21
C ASN A 84 -7.18 -5.84 -12.05
N PRO A 85 -7.43 -4.66 -11.44
CA PRO A 85 -6.45 -3.59 -11.31
C PRO A 85 -5.20 -3.96 -10.48
N GLU A 86 -5.30 -5.04 -9.67
CA GLU A 86 -4.22 -5.53 -8.82
C GLU A 86 -3.33 -6.58 -9.51
N ASP A 87 -3.68 -7.06 -10.70
CA ASP A 87 -2.82 -7.95 -11.45
C ASP A 87 -1.48 -7.28 -11.78
N VAL A 88 -0.42 -8.07 -11.75
CA VAL A 88 0.93 -7.60 -12.07
C VAL A 88 1.26 -7.98 -13.50
N ILE A 89 1.36 -6.99 -14.36
CA ILE A 89 1.80 -7.18 -15.75
C ILE A 89 3.32 -7.33 -15.78
N VAL A 90 3.79 -8.30 -16.53
CA VAL A 90 5.22 -8.58 -16.77
C VAL A 90 5.46 -8.53 -18.27
N THR A 91 6.32 -7.65 -18.76
CA THR A 91 6.69 -7.63 -20.18
C THR A 91 7.99 -8.42 -20.40
N LEU A 92 7.94 -9.41 -21.29
CA LEU A 92 9.07 -10.25 -21.64
C LEU A 92 9.15 -10.38 -23.18
N ASP A 93 10.27 -10.00 -23.77
CA ASP A 93 10.42 -10.10 -25.22
C ASP A 93 10.61 -11.54 -25.68
N GLY A 94 10.04 -11.94 -26.81
CA GLY A 94 9.98 -13.36 -27.24
C GLY A 94 11.31 -14.00 -27.61
N ASP A 95 12.37 -13.21 -27.77
CA ASP A 95 13.75 -13.63 -27.96
C ASP A 95 14.60 -13.60 -26.68
N ASP A 96 13.99 -13.16 -25.55
CA ASP A 96 14.60 -13.07 -24.23
C ASP A 96 14.04 -14.12 -23.26
N TRP A 97 14.55 -14.20 -22.03
CA TRP A 97 14.09 -15.20 -21.06
C TRP A 97 14.37 -14.77 -19.60
N PHE A 98 13.66 -15.36 -18.66
CA PHE A 98 13.98 -15.22 -17.24
C PHE A 98 15.36 -15.80 -16.92
N ALA A 99 16.20 -15.03 -16.23
CA ALA A 99 17.54 -15.47 -15.84
C ALA A 99 17.56 -16.52 -14.70
N THR A 100 16.44 -16.67 -14.01
CA THR A 100 16.28 -17.62 -12.89
C THR A 100 14.85 -18.17 -12.83
N LYS A 101 14.73 -19.42 -12.36
CA LYS A 101 13.43 -20.05 -12.11
C LYS A 101 12.65 -19.46 -10.94
N LYS A 102 13.24 -18.53 -10.17
CA LYS A 102 12.65 -17.83 -9.04
C LYS A 102 12.28 -16.39 -9.34
N ALA A 103 12.24 -15.96 -10.61
CA ALA A 103 11.99 -14.57 -10.94
C ALA A 103 10.63 -14.10 -10.45
N LEU A 104 9.55 -14.85 -10.67
CA LEU A 104 8.20 -14.51 -10.21
C LEU A 104 8.05 -14.62 -8.69
N GLU A 105 8.74 -15.57 -8.04
CA GLU A 105 8.76 -15.68 -6.57
C GLU A 105 9.39 -14.42 -5.95
N ILE A 106 10.55 -13.98 -6.46
CA ILE A 106 11.22 -12.75 -6.02
C ILE A 106 10.36 -11.51 -6.27
N LEU A 107 9.72 -11.41 -7.44
CA LEU A 107 8.79 -10.33 -7.74
C LEU A 107 7.63 -10.30 -6.73
N ASN A 108 7.00 -11.46 -6.46
CA ASN A 108 5.91 -11.56 -5.51
C ASN A 108 6.33 -11.08 -4.10
N GLU A 109 7.51 -11.48 -3.62
CA GLU A 109 8.09 -11.00 -2.36
C GLU A 109 8.23 -9.47 -2.37
N VAL A 110 8.83 -8.90 -3.43
CA VAL A 110 9.05 -7.45 -3.55
C VAL A 110 7.73 -6.69 -3.53
N TYR A 111 6.71 -7.15 -4.26
CA TYR A 111 5.39 -6.52 -4.27
C TYR A 111 4.69 -6.61 -2.90
N LEU A 112 4.81 -7.73 -2.21
CA LEU A 112 4.21 -7.91 -0.89
C LEU A 112 4.92 -7.09 0.19
N GLU A 113 6.25 -7.06 0.17
CA GLU A 113 7.04 -6.36 1.19
C GLU A 113 7.03 -4.84 1.04
N ASN A 114 7.05 -4.34 -0.20
CA ASN A 114 7.16 -2.91 -0.47
C ASN A 114 5.82 -2.25 -0.85
N ARG A 115 4.75 -3.02 -1.04
CA ARG A 115 3.47 -2.49 -1.53
C ARG A 115 3.63 -1.57 -2.74
N CYS A 116 4.57 -1.91 -3.61
CA CYS A 116 4.93 -1.09 -4.76
C CYS A 116 3.90 -1.20 -5.90
N PHE A 117 3.89 -0.18 -6.75
CA PHE A 117 3.04 -0.13 -7.93
C PHE A 117 3.74 -0.70 -9.16
N MET A 118 5.06 -0.58 -9.21
CA MET A 118 5.86 -1.14 -10.30
C MET A 118 7.26 -1.51 -9.84
N THR A 119 7.89 -2.38 -10.62
CA THR A 119 9.31 -2.67 -10.49
C THR A 119 10.03 -2.49 -11.82
N TYR A 120 11.29 -2.13 -11.74
CA TYR A 120 12.24 -2.12 -12.84
C TYR A 120 13.55 -2.71 -12.34
N GLY A 121 14.31 -3.31 -13.23
CA GLY A 121 15.37 -4.14 -12.71
C GLY A 121 16.66 -4.14 -13.47
N SER A 122 17.36 -5.19 -13.20
CA SER A 122 18.68 -5.49 -13.70
C SER A 122 18.63 -6.73 -14.60
N TYR A 123 19.40 -6.71 -15.66
CA TYR A 123 19.50 -7.78 -16.64
C TYR A 123 20.95 -8.16 -16.97
N ILE A 124 21.12 -9.38 -17.43
CA ILE A 124 22.37 -9.85 -18.03
C ILE A 124 22.25 -9.89 -19.54
N GLU A 125 23.29 -9.47 -20.24
CA GLU A 125 23.38 -9.58 -21.70
C GLU A 125 23.89 -10.97 -22.11
N PHE A 126 23.16 -11.67 -22.94
CA PHE A 126 23.61 -12.92 -23.54
C PHE A 126 24.16 -12.64 -24.94
N PRO A 127 25.32 -13.21 -25.34
CA PRO A 127 26.07 -14.28 -24.65
C PRO A 127 27.19 -13.76 -23.73
N SER A 128 27.40 -12.45 -23.60
CA SER A 128 28.53 -11.89 -22.85
C SER A 128 28.47 -12.16 -21.35
N MET A 129 27.31 -12.46 -20.80
CA MET A 129 27.02 -12.62 -19.38
C MET A 129 27.40 -11.39 -18.54
N LYS A 130 27.49 -10.22 -19.15
CA LYS A 130 27.74 -8.96 -18.46
C LYS A 130 26.43 -8.30 -18.03
N ARG A 131 26.51 -7.56 -16.92
CA ARG A 131 25.40 -6.71 -16.48
C ARG A 131 25.15 -5.60 -17.51
N GLY A 132 23.88 -5.36 -17.85
CA GLY A 132 23.47 -4.33 -18.77
C GLY A 132 23.79 -2.91 -18.25
N PRO A 133 23.99 -1.93 -19.14
CA PRO A 133 24.40 -0.56 -18.77
C PRO A 133 23.30 0.24 -18.02
N PHE A 134 22.03 -0.13 -18.17
CA PHE A 134 20.89 0.57 -17.59
C PHE A 134 20.40 -0.04 -16.26
N CYS A 135 21.19 -0.93 -15.65
CA CYS A 135 20.86 -1.64 -14.42
C CYS A 135 21.20 -0.80 -13.18
N LYS A 136 20.52 0.31 -12.98
CA LYS A 136 20.79 1.24 -11.85
C LYS A 136 19.48 1.74 -11.26
N GLN A 137 19.51 1.96 -9.96
CA GLN A 137 18.42 2.66 -9.28
C GLN A 137 18.30 4.10 -9.80
N ILE A 138 17.06 4.56 -9.99
CA ILE A 138 16.78 5.97 -10.31
C ILE A 138 17.24 6.83 -9.13
N PRO A 139 18.00 7.91 -9.38
CA PRO A 139 18.47 8.80 -8.32
C PRO A 139 17.30 9.41 -7.53
N HIS A 140 17.50 9.60 -6.24
CA HIS A 140 16.47 10.12 -5.34
C HIS A 140 15.95 11.52 -5.74
N ASP A 141 16.83 12.40 -6.21
CA ASP A 141 16.48 13.73 -6.69
C ASP A 141 15.59 13.69 -7.94
N VAL A 142 15.79 12.71 -8.82
CA VAL A 142 14.94 12.47 -10.00
C VAL A 142 13.55 12.06 -9.56
N VAL A 143 13.43 11.13 -8.59
CA VAL A 143 12.14 10.70 -8.04
C VAL A 143 11.46 11.86 -7.33
N LYS A 144 12.17 12.58 -6.45
CA LYS A 144 11.64 13.72 -5.70
C LYS A 144 11.15 14.86 -6.59
N GLY A 145 11.93 15.20 -7.63
CA GLY A 145 11.56 16.24 -8.59
C GLY A 145 10.61 15.74 -9.69
N SER A 146 10.37 14.43 -9.75
CA SER A 146 9.67 13.77 -10.87
C SER A 146 10.23 14.22 -12.23
N THR A 147 11.57 14.22 -12.34
CA THR A 147 12.30 14.67 -13.53
C THR A 147 12.75 13.50 -14.42
N TYR A 148 11.95 12.45 -14.50
CA TYR A 148 12.26 11.22 -15.23
C TYR A 148 12.56 11.47 -16.70
N ARG A 149 11.75 12.31 -17.38
CA ARG A 149 11.90 12.61 -18.82
C ARG A 149 13.13 13.46 -19.15
N GLN A 150 13.67 14.21 -18.18
CA GLN A 150 14.86 15.03 -18.32
C GLN A 150 16.15 14.29 -17.91
N SER A 151 16.00 13.14 -17.28
CA SER A 151 17.11 12.35 -16.74
C SER A 151 17.58 11.27 -17.72
N LYS A 152 18.74 10.69 -17.45
CA LYS A 152 19.19 9.48 -18.16
C LYS A 152 18.18 8.35 -17.98
N TRP A 153 18.18 7.43 -18.94
CA TRP A 153 17.36 6.23 -18.83
C TRP A 153 17.94 5.25 -17.80
N PHE A 154 17.09 4.78 -16.87
CA PHE A 154 17.46 3.84 -15.80
C PHE A 154 16.54 2.61 -15.74
N SER A 155 15.33 2.72 -16.29
CA SER A 155 14.23 1.78 -16.02
C SER A 155 14.18 0.66 -17.07
N SER A 156 15.17 -0.21 -17.06
CA SER A 156 15.26 -1.33 -18.01
C SER A 156 14.62 -2.61 -17.47
N HIS A 157 14.90 -3.74 -18.13
CA HIS A 157 14.35 -5.06 -17.81
C HIS A 157 14.77 -5.56 -16.41
N LEU A 158 14.00 -6.36 -15.67
CA LEU A 158 12.65 -6.80 -15.97
C LEU A 158 11.68 -5.68 -15.57
N ARG A 159 10.72 -5.36 -16.45
CA ARG A 159 9.70 -4.33 -16.19
C ARG A 159 8.43 -5.02 -15.74
N THR A 160 7.91 -4.63 -14.59
CA THR A 160 6.62 -5.13 -14.10
C THR A 160 5.84 -3.99 -13.47
N PHE A 161 4.52 -4.04 -13.54
CA PHE A 161 3.66 -2.98 -13.03
C PHE A 161 2.26 -3.50 -12.71
N LYS A 162 1.60 -2.86 -11.75
CA LYS A 162 0.18 -3.07 -11.47
C LYS A 162 -0.67 -2.59 -12.65
N ARG A 163 -1.72 -3.34 -13.00
CA ARG A 163 -2.61 -3.03 -14.10
C ARG A 163 -3.23 -1.64 -14.01
N HIS A 164 -3.61 -1.19 -12.82
CA HIS A 164 -4.19 0.14 -12.62
C HIS A 164 -3.29 1.32 -13.07
N LEU A 165 -1.98 1.14 -13.16
CA LEU A 165 -1.09 2.15 -13.76
C LEU A 165 -1.25 2.20 -15.27
N TRP A 166 -1.38 1.05 -15.93
CA TRP A 166 -1.59 0.95 -17.36
C TRP A 166 -2.89 1.60 -17.78
N GLU A 167 -3.98 1.32 -17.08
CA GLU A 167 -5.32 1.84 -17.34
C GLU A 167 -5.42 3.37 -17.25
N ARG A 168 -4.46 4.01 -16.58
CA ARG A 168 -4.38 5.48 -16.45
C ARG A 168 -3.56 6.14 -17.55
N ILE A 169 -2.91 5.38 -18.44
CA ILE A 169 -2.15 5.93 -19.55
C ILE A 169 -3.11 6.26 -20.68
N GLU A 170 -3.09 7.50 -21.14
CA GLU A 170 -3.84 7.89 -22.32
C GLU A 170 -3.28 7.19 -23.57
N VAL A 171 -4.14 6.53 -24.34
CA VAL A 171 -3.72 5.76 -25.54
C VAL A 171 -2.97 6.64 -26.54
N SER A 172 -3.30 7.93 -26.63
CA SER A 172 -2.57 8.92 -27.44
C SER A 172 -1.09 9.08 -27.04
N ASP A 173 -0.75 8.77 -25.78
CA ASP A 173 0.63 8.85 -25.31
C ASP A 173 1.48 7.64 -25.69
N LEU A 174 0.82 6.55 -26.07
CA LEU A 174 1.44 5.36 -26.66
C LEU A 174 1.61 5.45 -28.20
N LYS A 175 1.19 6.59 -28.79
CA LYS A 175 1.12 6.77 -30.25
C LYS A 175 1.89 8.01 -30.72
N ASN A 176 2.29 7.93 -31.98
CA ASN A 176 2.71 9.07 -32.80
C ASN A 176 1.66 9.26 -33.92
N GLY A 177 0.78 10.26 -33.77
CA GLY A 177 -0.44 10.35 -34.56
C GLY A 177 -1.37 9.16 -34.28
N ASP A 178 -1.76 8.44 -35.31
CA ASP A 178 -2.66 7.28 -35.18
C ASP A 178 -1.93 5.95 -34.95
N GLU A 179 -0.61 5.90 -35.12
CA GLU A 179 0.17 4.67 -35.01
C GLU A 179 0.87 4.54 -33.66
N PHE A 180 0.84 3.33 -33.09
CA PHE A 180 1.65 3.01 -31.91
C PHE A 180 3.15 3.16 -32.19
N PHE A 181 3.92 3.60 -31.20
CA PHE A 181 5.39 3.70 -31.31
C PHE A 181 5.98 2.33 -31.68
N ARG A 182 6.80 2.32 -32.75
CA ARG A 182 7.44 1.09 -33.24
C ARG A 182 8.81 0.83 -32.62
N MET A 183 9.44 1.87 -32.08
CA MET A 183 10.78 1.82 -31.42
C MET A 183 10.74 2.61 -30.12
N THR A 184 11.63 2.29 -29.18
CA THR A 184 11.72 2.96 -27.87
C THR A 184 10.38 2.97 -27.12
N TRP A 185 9.53 2.03 -27.51
CA TRP A 185 8.15 1.90 -27.07
C TRP A 185 8.01 1.68 -25.56
N ASP A 186 9.02 1.10 -24.95
CA ASP A 186 9.11 0.90 -23.49
C ASP A 186 9.11 2.23 -22.74
N MET A 187 9.77 3.27 -23.23
CA MET A 187 9.74 4.59 -22.60
C MET A 187 8.36 5.23 -22.66
N ALA A 188 7.53 4.90 -23.67
CA ALA A 188 6.21 5.50 -23.84
C ALA A 188 5.26 5.14 -22.69
N PHE A 189 5.35 3.94 -22.13
CA PHE A 189 4.56 3.56 -20.96
C PHE A 189 5.33 3.67 -19.64
N MET A 190 6.64 3.48 -19.65
CA MET A 190 7.41 3.54 -18.40
C MET A 190 7.47 4.95 -17.81
N PHE A 191 7.61 6.02 -18.62
CA PHE A 191 7.61 7.37 -18.07
C PHE A 191 6.30 7.73 -17.36
N PRO A 192 5.10 7.56 -17.97
CA PRO A 192 3.84 7.76 -17.25
C PRO A 192 3.76 6.97 -15.95
N MET A 193 4.14 5.69 -15.98
CA MET A 193 4.07 4.83 -14.79
C MET A 193 5.04 5.25 -13.69
N LEU A 194 6.26 5.65 -14.03
CA LEU A 194 7.24 6.19 -13.06
C LEU A 194 6.73 7.49 -12.44
N GLU A 195 6.16 8.37 -13.25
CA GLU A 195 5.58 9.65 -12.81
C GLU A 195 4.40 9.42 -11.84
N MET A 196 3.53 8.45 -12.14
CA MET A 196 2.40 8.08 -11.29
C MET A 196 2.79 7.27 -10.06
N SER A 197 3.86 6.48 -10.14
CA SER A 197 4.31 5.63 -9.02
C SER A 197 5.20 6.39 -8.03
N GLY A 198 6.00 7.34 -8.51
CA GLY A 198 6.95 8.05 -7.66
C GLY A 198 7.82 7.11 -6.81
N PRO A 199 7.79 7.23 -5.48
CA PRO A 199 8.56 6.38 -4.57
C PRO A 199 8.10 4.92 -4.53
N LEU A 200 6.93 4.59 -5.09
CA LEU A 200 6.42 3.22 -5.19
C LEU A 200 6.91 2.47 -6.44
N ALA A 201 7.83 3.06 -7.20
CA ALA A 201 8.58 2.40 -8.25
C ALA A 201 9.89 1.82 -7.67
N ILE A 202 10.02 0.49 -7.68
CA ILE A 202 11.07 -0.23 -6.96
C ILE A 202 12.12 -0.80 -7.91
N HIS A 203 13.40 -0.49 -7.65
CA HIS A 203 14.52 -1.10 -8.34
C HIS A 203 14.85 -2.47 -7.78
N ILE A 204 14.97 -3.49 -8.64
CA ILE A 204 15.44 -4.83 -8.27
C ILE A 204 16.86 -5.02 -8.80
N ASP A 205 17.82 -5.11 -7.89
CA ASP A 205 19.24 -5.28 -8.27
C ASP A 205 19.57 -6.71 -8.72
N LYS A 206 18.78 -7.70 -8.28
CA LYS A 206 18.94 -9.10 -8.72
C LYS A 206 18.70 -9.25 -10.22
N MET A 207 19.53 -10.04 -10.88
CA MET A 207 19.39 -10.33 -12.32
C MET A 207 18.23 -11.30 -12.54
N LEU A 208 17.07 -10.78 -12.93
CA LEU A 208 15.88 -11.58 -13.22
C LEU A 208 15.64 -11.82 -14.71
N TYR A 209 16.36 -11.09 -15.57
CA TYR A 209 16.16 -11.05 -17.00
C TYR A 209 17.46 -11.32 -17.75
N SER A 210 17.38 -12.07 -18.86
CA SER A 210 18.48 -12.31 -19.79
C SER A 210 18.14 -11.68 -21.12
N TYR A 211 18.84 -10.63 -21.48
CA TYR A 211 18.67 -9.89 -22.72
C TYR A 211 19.54 -10.46 -23.84
N ASN A 212 18.91 -10.89 -24.91
CA ASN A 212 19.56 -11.55 -26.03
C ASN A 212 20.17 -10.55 -27.03
N ARG A 213 21.47 -10.38 -27.00
CA ARG A 213 22.22 -9.53 -27.95
C ARG A 213 22.52 -10.21 -29.29
N GLN A 214 22.17 -11.48 -29.47
CA GLN A 214 22.42 -12.20 -30.72
C GLN A 214 21.37 -11.93 -31.80
N ASN A 215 20.13 -11.55 -31.42
CA ASN A 215 19.07 -11.28 -32.37
C ASN A 215 19.47 -10.09 -33.28
N PRO A 216 19.50 -10.26 -34.61
CA PRO A 216 19.81 -9.17 -35.56
C PRO A 216 18.68 -8.14 -35.64
N LEU A 217 17.46 -8.48 -35.19
CA LEU A 217 16.26 -7.64 -35.23
C LEU A 217 16.15 -6.69 -34.04
N ASN A 218 17.11 -6.68 -33.10
CA ASN A 218 17.09 -5.75 -31.97
C ASN A 218 17.04 -4.31 -32.47
N ASP A 219 16.15 -3.50 -31.89
CA ASP A 219 15.81 -2.13 -32.30
C ASP A 219 17.04 -1.23 -32.50
N ASP A 220 18.02 -1.29 -31.58
CA ASP A 220 19.26 -0.50 -31.64
C ASP A 220 20.15 -0.85 -32.83
N LYS A 221 20.00 -2.05 -33.41
CA LYS A 221 20.72 -2.49 -34.60
C LYS A 221 20.01 -2.12 -35.90
N VAL A 222 18.67 -2.03 -35.85
CA VAL A 222 17.85 -1.84 -37.07
C VAL A 222 17.79 -0.38 -37.49
N ASN A 223 17.52 0.56 -36.58
CA ASN A 223 17.39 1.99 -36.92
C ASN A 223 17.65 2.93 -35.75
N HIS A 224 18.90 3.12 -35.42
CA HIS A 224 19.32 4.00 -34.31
C HIS A 224 18.82 5.46 -34.46
N ARG A 225 18.72 6.01 -35.68
CA ARG A 225 18.22 7.38 -35.90
C ARG A 225 16.75 7.49 -35.52
N LEU A 226 15.93 6.54 -35.94
CA LEU A 226 14.49 6.52 -35.59
C LEU A 226 14.33 6.35 -34.08
N GLN A 227 15.15 5.51 -33.46
CA GLN A 227 15.15 5.31 -32.01
C GLN A 227 15.35 6.64 -31.26
N LEU A 228 16.35 7.44 -31.61
CA LEU A 228 16.64 8.74 -31.00
C LEU A 228 15.49 9.76 -31.22
N LEU A 229 14.91 9.80 -32.42
CA LEU A 229 13.80 10.70 -32.72
C LEU A 229 12.55 10.33 -31.92
N THR A 230 12.26 9.05 -31.80
CA THR A 230 11.13 8.53 -31.00
C THR A 230 11.35 8.82 -29.52
N GLU A 231 12.55 8.57 -28.98
CA GLU A 231 12.89 8.90 -27.60
C GLU A 231 12.66 10.38 -27.31
N ARG A 232 13.13 11.28 -28.17
CA ARG A 232 12.92 12.71 -28.01
C ARG A 232 11.44 13.06 -27.99
N HIS A 233 10.66 12.55 -28.92
CA HIS A 233 9.21 12.79 -29.00
C HIS A 233 8.48 12.30 -27.73
N ILE A 234 8.81 11.09 -27.23
CA ILE A 234 8.24 10.56 -25.99
C ILE A 234 8.60 11.43 -24.78
N ARG A 235 9.83 11.92 -24.69
CA ARG A 235 10.27 12.80 -23.59
C ARG A 235 9.60 14.17 -23.60
N GLU A 236 9.17 14.67 -24.77
CA GLU A 236 8.47 15.95 -24.94
C GLU A 236 6.98 15.89 -24.60
N LYS A 237 6.39 14.69 -24.44
CA LYS A 237 4.98 14.51 -24.02
C LYS A 237 4.73 15.04 -22.59
N ASN A 238 3.49 15.37 -22.33
CA ASN A 238 3.06 15.88 -21.02
C ASN A 238 3.38 14.88 -19.89
N LYS A 239 3.77 15.42 -18.76
CA LYS A 239 4.01 14.66 -17.55
C LYS A 239 2.70 14.25 -16.90
N TYR A 240 2.66 13.03 -16.36
CA TYR A 240 1.58 12.56 -15.50
C TYR A 240 1.79 13.08 -14.09
N GLU A 241 0.75 13.67 -13.52
CA GLU A 241 0.78 14.16 -12.14
C GLU A 241 0.16 13.12 -11.20
N GLN A 242 0.78 12.95 -10.06
CA GLN A 242 0.24 12.17 -8.95
C GLN A 242 0.53 12.89 -7.64
N ASP A 243 -0.51 13.06 -6.84
CA ASP A 243 -0.38 13.60 -5.50
C ASP A 243 -0.13 12.49 -4.49
N PHE A 244 0.75 12.74 -3.54
CA PHE A 244 1.08 11.84 -2.44
C PHE A 244 0.86 12.53 -1.10
N VAL A 245 0.45 11.76 -0.10
CA VAL A 245 0.46 12.22 1.30
C VAL A 245 1.31 11.28 2.14
N ILE A 246 2.30 11.84 2.83
CA ILE A 246 3.25 11.09 3.66
C ILE A 246 2.91 11.38 5.12
N ALA A 247 2.47 10.35 5.86
CA ALA A 247 2.21 10.50 7.29
C ALA A 247 3.51 10.31 8.09
N ASP A 248 3.85 11.29 8.92
CA ASP A 248 4.89 11.12 9.93
C ASP A 248 4.27 10.54 11.21
N ILE A 249 4.38 9.22 11.38
CA ILE A 249 3.83 8.49 12.53
C ILE A 249 4.74 8.51 13.76
N LEU A 250 5.90 9.18 13.66
CA LEU A 250 6.73 9.45 14.82
C LEU A 250 6.12 10.58 15.63
N GLY A 251 6.19 10.46 16.95
CA GLY A 251 5.82 11.56 17.84
C GLY A 251 6.75 12.77 17.65
N PRO A 252 6.41 13.94 18.23
CA PRO A 252 7.20 15.16 18.10
C PRO A 252 8.66 15.02 18.56
N SER A 253 8.95 14.05 19.43
CA SER A 253 10.31 13.70 19.89
C SER A 253 11.12 12.86 18.88
N GLY A 254 10.53 12.49 17.73
CA GLY A 254 11.14 11.57 16.77
C GLY A 254 11.08 10.09 17.19
N ASN A 255 10.46 9.77 18.31
CA ASN A 255 10.25 8.40 18.76
C ASN A 255 8.91 7.86 18.29
N LEU A 256 8.80 6.54 18.16
CA LEU A 256 7.56 5.89 17.82
C LEU A 256 6.50 6.16 18.90
N SER A 257 5.41 6.80 18.54
CA SER A 257 4.32 7.08 19.47
C SER A 257 3.49 5.82 19.77
N GLY A 258 2.66 5.84 20.83
CA GLY A 258 1.73 4.75 21.12
C GLY A 258 0.77 4.51 19.94
N ILE A 259 0.26 3.27 19.82
CA ILE A 259 -0.57 2.80 18.69
C ILE A 259 -1.78 3.71 18.43
N GLY A 260 -2.45 4.22 19.47
CA GLY A 260 -3.60 5.12 19.28
C GLY A 260 -3.22 6.44 18.58
N ASN A 261 -2.05 7.01 18.90
CA ASN A 261 -1.56 8.21 18.22
C ASN A 261 -1.14 7.92 16.78
N GLN A 262 -0.53 6.77 16.53
CA GLN A 262 -0.17 6.35 15.17
C GLN A 262 -1.43 6.21 14.30
N LEU A 263 -2.49 5.59 14.82
CA LEU A 263 -3.75 5.40 14.09
C LEU A 263 -4.39 6.75 13.72
N PHE A 264 -4.30 7.80 14.54
CA PHE A 264 -4.76 9.14 14.18
C PHE A 264 -3.98 9.71 12.98
N CYS A 265 -2.64 9.59 12.99
CA CYS A 265 -1.82 10.04 11.87
C CYS A 265 -2.14 9.27 10.58
N VAL A 266 -2.30 7.94 10.69
CA VAL A 266 -2.63 7.07 9.57
C VAL A 266 -4.01 7.39 9.01
N ALA A 267 -5.04 7.49 9.86
CA ALA A 267 -6.40 7.80 9.42
C ALA A 267 -6.50 9.20 8.80
N THR A 268 -5.75 10.18 9.31
CA THR A 268 -5.69 11.52 8.72
C THR A 268 -5.08 11.50 7.32
N ALA A 269 -3.98 10.76 7.13
CA ALA A 269 -3.39 10.60 5.81
C ALA A 269 -4.34 9.88 4.83
N LEU A 270 -5.03 8.84 5.29
CA LEU A 270 -6.06 8.15 4.50
C LEU A 270 -7.23 9.08 4.16
N GLY A 271 -7.74 9.84 5.14
CA GLY A 271 -8.81 10.82 4.93
C GLY A 271 -8.43 11.87 3.89
N TYR A 272 -7.24 12.47 4.00
CA TYR A 272 -6.70 13.38 3.01
C TYR A 272 -6.57 12.73 1.62
N ALA A 273 -6.04 11.51 1.58
CA ALA A 273 -5.86 10.77 0.34
C ALA A 273 -7.20 10.54 -0.37
N TYR A 274 -8.24 10.14 0.35
CA TYR A 274 -9.56 9.93 -0.23
C TYR A 274 -10.26 11.23 -0.64
N GLU A 275 -10.08 12.33 0.11
CA GLU A 275 -10.66 13.63 -0.25
C GLU A 275 -10.03 14.22 -1.51
N HIS A 276 -8.72 14.00 -1.74
CA HIS A 276 -7.96 14.63 -2.80
C HIS A 276 -7.45 13.68 -3.89
N SER A 277 -7.87 12.41 -3.88
CA SER A 277 -7.39 11.37 -4.81
C SER A 277 -5.86 11.21 -4.79
N ALA A 278 -5.23 11.45 -3.65
CA ALA A 278 -3.80 11.30 -3.44
C ALA A 278 -3.45 9.86 -3.05
N THR A 279 -2.19 9.46 -3.25
CA THR A 279 -1.68 8.18 -2.79
C THR A 279 -1.07 8.32 -1.40
N PRO A 280 -1.60 7.62 -0.36
CA PRO A 280 -1.01 7.66 0.96
C PRO A 280 0.26 6.81 1.01
N ILE A 281 1.31 7.35 1.61
CA ILE A 281 2.59 6.68 1.85
C ILE A 281 2.91 6.75 3.33
N PHE A 282 3.30 5.62 3.90
CA PHE A 282 3.72 5.53 5.29
C PHE A 282 5.21 5.21 5.34
N PRO A 283 5.99 5.88 6.21
CA PRO A 283 7.42 5.63 6.32
C PRO A 283 7.67 4.19 6.80
N GLN A 284 8.70 3.57 6.28
CA GLN A 284 9.14 2.27 6.77
C GLN A 284 9.88 2.45 8.11
N ILE A 285 9.24 2.09 9.21
CA ILE A 285 9.86 2.06 10.52
C ILE A 285 10.28 0.63 10.83
N ARG A 286 11.58 0.42 10.99
CA ARG A 286 12.19 -0.88 11.27
C ARG A 286 12.30 -1.11 12.79
N THR A 287 11.15 -1.26 13.46
CA THR A 287 11.10 -1.83 14.81
C THR A 287 10.31 -3.13 14.74
N ASP A 288 10.66 -4.11 15.59
CA ASP A 288 9.96 -5.40 15.63
C ASP A 288 8.45 -5.21 15.84
N ARG A 289 8.07 -4.26 16.71
CA ARG A 289 6.67 -3.92 16.97
C ARG A 289 5.97 -3.36 15.73
N PHE A 290 6.61 -2.47 14.97
CA PHE A 290 6.03 -1.92 13.74
C PHE A 290 5.95 -2.97 12.64
N ILE A 291 6.98 -3.81 12.50
CA ILE A 291 7.00 -4.90 11.50
C ILE A 291 5.85 -5.88 11.77
N ASN A 292 5.62 -6.26 13.03
CA ASN A 292 4.53 -7.15 13.41
C ASN A 292 3.17 -6.51 13.12
N MET A 293 2.97 -5.23 13.48
CA MET A 293 1.76 -4.49 13.17
C MET A 293 1.54 -4.31 11.66
N PHE A 294 2.61 -4.12 10.89
CA PHE A 294 2.53 -3.98 9.44
C PHE A 294 2.15 -5.28 8.75
N LYS A 295 2.76 -6.40 9.14
CA LYS A 295 2.58 -7.68 8.45
C LYS A 295 1.19 -8.29 8.66
N ASP A 296 0.65 -8.19 9.87
CA ASP A 296 -0.46 -9.05 10.28
C ASP A 296 -1.68 -8.28 10.86
N THR A 297 -1.61 -6.94 10.98
CA THR A 297 -2.64 -6.17 11.68
C THR A 297 -3.15 -4.96 10.88
N PHE A 298 -3.37 -3.82 11.54
CA PHE A 298 -3.92 -2.57 10.97
C PHE A 298 -3.23 -2.10 9.70
N TYR A 299 -1.93 -2.33 9.56
CA TYR A 299 -1.13 -1.78 8.46
C TYR A 299 -0.90 -2.77 7.33
N LYS A 300 -1.51 -3.95 7.40
CA LYS A 300 -1.35 -5.03 6.40
C LYS A 300 -1.61 -4.57 4.97
N ASN A 301 -2.58 -3.67 4.77
CA ASN A 301 -3.00 -3.20 3.45
C ASN A 301 -2.46 -1.80 3.09
N LEU A 302 -1.60 -1.21 3.92
CA LEU A 302 -1.09 0.13 3.68
C LEU A 302 0.17 0.13 2.80
N ASN A 303 0.32 1.20 2.00
CA ASN A 303 1.53 1.45 1.22
C ASN A 303 2.65 1.93 2.14
N VAL A 304 3.53 1.04 2.55
CA VAL A 304 4.71 1.41 3.33
C VAL A 304 5.82 1.82 2.39
N GLY A 305 6.16 3.12 2.44
CA GLY A 305 7.18 3.73 1.62
C GLY A 305 8.60 3.33 2.03
N ARG A 306 9.54 3.67 1.15
CA ARG A 306 10.98 3.45 1.36
C ARG A 306 11.59 4.50 2.27
N GLU A 307 12.84 4.24 2.66
CA GLU A 307 13.73 5.22 3.27
C GLU A 307 13.88 6.44 2.37
N GLY A 308 13.66 7.61 2.95
CA GLY A 308 13.81 8.89 2.29
C GLY A 308 12.56 9.77 2.40
N ASP A 309 12.80 11.07 2.46
CA ASP A 309 11.75 12.08 2.48
C ASP A 309 11.49 12.57 1.05
N PHE A 310 10.41 12.12 0.44
CA PHE A 310 9.98 12.52 -0.90
C PHE A 310 9.09 13.77 -0.87
N SER A 311 8.86 14.37 0.31
CA SER A 311 7.98 15.52 0.43
C SER A 311 8.50 16.73 -0.35
N THR A 312 7.57 17.39 -1.04
CA THR A 312 7.79 18.70 -1.69
C THR A 312 7.16 19.82 -0.88
N ALA A 313 6.24 19.49 -0.01
CA ALA A 313 5.57 20.40 0.91
C ALA A 313 5.42 19.77 2.29
N PHE A 314 5.19 20.62 3.30
CA PHE A 314 5.09 20.21 4.69
C PHE A 314 3.91 20.91 5.38
N HIS A 315 3.12 20.14 6.11
CA HIS A 315 2.06 20.65 6.98
C HIS A 315 2.29 20.19 8.42
N GLN A 316 2.44 21.15 9.32
CA GLN A 316 2.50 20.92 10.75
C GLN A 316 1.13 21.20 11.36
N GLU A 317 0.54 20.18 12.01
CA GLU A 317 -0.70 20.39 12.75
C GLU A 317 -0.49 21.34 13.92
N PRO A 318 -1.40 22.35 14.10
CA PRO A 318 -1.52 23.04 15.38
C PRO A 318 -2.05 22.06 16.41
N PHE A 319 -1.75 22.28 17.66
CA PHE A 319 -1.94 21.29 18.72
C PHE A 319 -3.43 21.08 19.06
N PHE A 320 -3.97 19.87 18.87
CA PHE A 320 -5.30 19.37 19.28
C PHE A 320 -6.54 20.10 18.71
N GLU A 321 -6.41 20.94 17.69
CA GLU A 321 -7.55 21.55 17.02
C GLU A 321 -7.61 21.14 15.56
N PHE A 322 -8.81 20.87 15.06
CA PHE A 322 -9.00 20.58 13.66
C PHE A 322 -8.67 21.81 12.81
N GLN A 323 -7.79 21.62 11.85
CA GLN A 323 -7.56 22.58 10.78
C GLN A 323 -7.54 21.84 9.44
N LYS A 324 -8.39 22.29 8.52
CA LYS A 324 -8.43 21.69 7.19
C LYS A 324 -7.04 21.73 6.54
N ILE A 325 -6.52 20.55 6.20
CA ILE A 325 -5.26 20.43 5.48
C ILE A 325 -5.51 20.90 4.05
N LYS A 326 -4.75 21.92 3.61
CA LYS A 326 -4.89 22.47 2.27
C LYS A 326 -4.38 21.46 1.23
N HIS A 327 -5.16 21.25 0.18
CA HIS A 327 -4.71 20.47 -0.96
C HIS A 327 -3.40 21.03 -1.52
N THR A 328 -2.45 20.13 -1.75
CA THR A 328 -1.11 20.47 -2.24
C THR A 328 -0.73 19.47 -3.32
N ARG A 329 -0.35 19.96 -4.49
CA ARG A 329 0.14 19.12 -5.57
C ARG A 329 1.51 18.54 -5.27
N GLY A 330 1.74 17.33 -5.76
CA GLY A 330 2.96 16.57 -5.52
C GLY A 330 2.95 15.85 -4.19
N ALA A 331 4.05 15.81 -3.46
CA ALA A 331 4.18 15.05 -2.23
C ALA A 331 4.10 15.95 -0.98
N LEU A 332 3.02 15.84 -0.23
CA LEU A 332 2.78 16.53 1.04
C LEU A 332 3.13 15.63 2.22
N LYS A 333 4.07 16.07 3.07
CA LYS A 333 4.32 15.44 4.37
C LYS A 333 3.49 16.12 5.45
N ILE A 334 2.75 15.33 6.21
CA ILE A 334 1.97 15.80 7.36
C ILE A 334 2.60 15.29 8.67
N ARG A 335 2.71 16.19 9.66
CA ARG A 335 3.23 15.89 10.99
C ARG A 335 2.35 16.49 12.08
N GLY A 336 2.02 15.73 13.09
CA GLY A 336 1.20 16.13 14.22
C GLY A 336 0.68 14.93 14.97
N TYR A 337 -0.23 15.16 15.90
CA TYR A 337 -1.01 14.11 16.56
C TYR A 337 -2.32 13.83 15.85
N PHE A 338 -2.89 14.85 15.17
CA PHE A 338 -4.14 14.79 14.41
C PHE A 338 -5.30 14.18 15.21
N GLN A 339 -5.37 14.47 16.50
CA GLN A 339 -6.36 13.91 17.41
C GLN A 339 -7.71 14.60 17.24
N SER A 340 -8.26 14.51 16.03
CA SER A 340 -9.63 14.94 15.69
C SER A 340 -10.24 14.00 14.68
N TYR A 341 -11.46 13.52 14.96
CA TYR A 341 -12.19 12.66 14.02
C TYR A 341 -12.54 13.39 12.71
N LYS A 342 -12.61 14.74 12.72
CA LYS A 342 -12.97 15.58 11.58
C LYS A 342 -12.01 15.47 10.39
N TYR A 343 -10.80 14.99 10.61
CA TYR A 343 -9.85 14.74 9.52
C TYR A 343 -10.24 13.58 8.62
N PHE A 344 -11.09 12.65 9.09
CA PHE A 344 -11.31 11.39 8.40
C PHE A 344 -12.73 10.81 8.52
N GLU A 345 -13.64 11.45 9.24
CA GLU A 345 -15.01 10.93 9.46
C GLU A 345 -15.80 10.70 8.17
N ASN A 346 -15.64 11.59 7.18
CA ASN A 346 -16.32 11.49 5.88
C ASN A 346 -15.93 10.23 5.08
N HIS A 347 -14.84 9.58 5.45
CA HIS A 347 -14.29 8.41 4.76
C HIS A 347 -14.22 7.17 5.65
N ARG A 348 -15.00 7.14 6.74
CA ARG A 348 -14.93 6.11 7.79
C ARG A 348 -14.91 4.69 7.23
N ASN A 349 -15.83 4.32 6.34
CA ASN A 349 -15.91 2.96 5.81
C ASN A 349 -14.65 2.58 5.02
N LYS A 350 -14.16 3.45 4.14
CA LYS A 350 -12.93 3.23 3.39
C LYS A 350 -11.71 3.07 4.30
N ILE A 351 -11.69 3.79 5.42
CA ILE A 351 -10.60 3.70 6.40
C ILE A 351 -10.66 2.37 7.16
N LEU A 352 -11.86 1.92 7.56
CA LEU A 352 -12.05 0.61 8.18
C LEU A 352 -11.54 -0.53 7.27
N ASP A 353 -11.82 -0.45 5.97
CA ASP A 353 -11.35 -1.40 4.98
C ASP A 353 -9.81 -1.35 4.83
N SER A 354 -9.24 -0.14 4.73
CA SER A 354 -7.79 0.06 4.62
C SER A 354 -7.03 -0.45 5.84
N LEU A 355 -7.60 -0.30 7.03
CA LEU A 355 -7.05 -0.80 8.28
C LEU A 355 -7.38 -2.29 8.54
N ASN A 356 -8.00 -2.98 7.59
CA ASN A 356 -8.32 -4.40 7.67
C ASN A 356 -9.20 -4.79 8.88
N ILE A 357 -10.08 -3.88 9.32
CA ILE A 357 -10.80 -4.03 10.58
C ILE A 357 -11.72 -5.25 10.59
N HIS A 358 -12.35 -5.58 9.46
CA HIS A 358 -13.24 -6.73 9.33
C HIS A 358 -12.53 -8.06 9.62
N GLU A 359 -11.37 -8.27 9.00
CA GLU A 359 -10.57 -9.49 9.19
C GLU A 359 -10.04 -9.57 10.62
N LEU A 360 -9.55 -8.44 11.16
CA LEU A 360 -9.06 -8.39 12.54
C LEU A 360 -10.15 -8.73 13.56
N LYS A 361 -11.37 -8.21 13.40
CA LYS A 361 -12.49 -8.55 14.29
C LYS A 361 -12.86 -10.04 14.24
N ASN A 362 -12.87 -10.63 13.05
CA ASN A 362 -13.13 -12.06 12.89
C ASN A 362 -12.05 -12.89 13.60
N GLY A 363 -10.78 -12.57 13.41
CA GLY A 363 -9.68 -13.26 14.10
C GLY A 363 -9.74 -13.12 15.63
N ILE A 364 -10.10 -11.94 16.14
CA ILE A 364 -10.29 -11.72 17.59
C ILE A 364 -11.48 -12.52 18.12
N LYS A 365 -12.60 -12.57 17.38
CA LYS A 365 -13.77 -13.38 17.75
C LYS A 365 -13.46 -14.88 17.77
N GLU A 366 -12.69 -15.37 16.80
CA GLU A 366 -12.24 -16.77 16.77
C GLU A 366 -11.31 -17.09 17.95
N LYS A 367 -10.43 -16.17 18.32
CA LYS A 367 -9.43 -16.37 19.39
C LYS A 367 -10.00 -16.25 20.80
N TYR A 368 -10.89 -15.28 21.04
CA TYR A 368 -11.34 -14.90 22.39
C TYR A 368 -12.84 -15.17 22.62
N GLY A 369 -13.63 -15.39 21.59
CA GLY A 369 -15.07 -15.56 21.68
C GLY A 369 -15.87 -14.29 21.35
N ASP A 370 -17.18 -14.34 21.58
CA ASP A 370 -18.12 -13.27 21.26
C ASP A 370 -18.35 -12.34 22.45
N TYR A 371 -18.01 -11.06 22.30
CA TYR A 371 -18.21 -10.02 23.30
C TYR A 371 -19.26 -8.98 22.87
N SER A 372 -20.11 -9.31 21.89
CA SER A 372 -21.11 -8.37 21.35
C SER A 372 -22.21 -7.95 22.33
N ASP A 373 -22.32 -8.56 23.49
CA ASP A 373 -23.24 -8.20 24.58
C ASP A 373 -22.54 -7.54 25.78
N PHE A 374 -21.22 -7.35 25.71
CA PHE A 374 -20.43 -6.68 26.75
C PHE A 374 -20.34 -5.18 26.54
N VAL A 375 -20.18 -4.45 27.63
CA VAL A 375 -19.73 -3.06 27.68
C VAL A 375 -18.22 -3.05 27.97
N SER A 376 -17.41 -2.50 27.07
CA SER A 376 -15.98 -2.35 27.34
C SER A 376 -15.70 -1.15 28.26
N ILE A 377 -14.87 -1.29 29.26
CA ILE A 377 -14.39 -0.21 30.13
C ILE A 377 -12.86 -0.15 30.04
N HIS A 378 -12.32 0.97 29.58
CA HIS A 378 -10.88 1.18 29.63
C HIS A 378 -10.46 2.07 30.79
N VAL A 379 -9.51 1.59 31.58
CA VAL A 379 -8.91 2.31 32.70
C VAL A 379 -7.45 2.60 32.40
N ARG A 380 -7.07 3.88 32.32
CA ARG A 380 -5.69 4.31 32.11
C ARG A 380 -5.12 4.87 33.41
N ARG A 381 -4.19 4.16 34.01
CA ARG A 381 -3.53 4.54 35.28
C ARG A 381 -2.02 4.56 35.14
N GLY A 382 -1.36 3.48 35.37
CA GLY A 382 0.07 3.21 35.27
C GLY A 382 0.96 4.47 35.18
N ASP A 383 1.38 4.79 33.96
CA ASP A 383 2.19 5.98 33.65
C ASP A 383 1.50 7.32 33.97
N TYR A 384 0.16 7.41 33.88
CA TYR A 384 -0.59 8.65 34.13
C TYR A 384 -0.52 9.10 35.59
N LEU A 385 -0.34 8.19 36.55
CA LEU A 385 -0.16 8.56 37.96
C LEU A 385 1.08 9.44 38.16
N HIS A 386 2.13 9.21 37.37
CA HIS A 386 3.37 9.98 37.41
C HIS A 386 3.33 11.21 36.48
N LEU A 387 2.38 11.27 35.56
CA LEU A 387 2.23 12.33 34.55
C LEU A 387 0.97 13.18 34.76
N SER A 388 0.48 13.27 36.01
CA SER A 388 -0.76 13.97 36.38
C SER A 388 -0.82 15.45 36.00
N GLN A 389 0.33 16.09 35.81
CA GLN A 389 0.41 17.46 35.29
C GLN A 389 -0.07 17.56 33.81
N TYR A 390 0.11 16.50 33.03
CA TYR A 390 -0.20 16.45 31.60
C TYR A 390 -1.50 15.71 31.31
N HIS A 391 -1.80 14.65 32.06
CA HIS A 391 -2.96 13.78 31.90
C HIS A 391 -3.85 13.82 33.14
N TYR A 392 -5.13 13.99 32.94
CA TYR A 392 -6.07 13.92 34.06
C TYR A 392 -6.23 12.49 34.54
N ASN A 393 -6.09 12.24 35.84
CA ASN A 393 -6.32 10.92 36.44
C ASN A 393 -7.81 10.76 36.75
N LEU A 394 -8.52 9.97 35.91
CA LEU A 394 -9.94 9.69 36.10
C LEU A 394 -10.14 8.96 37.44
N GLN A 395 -11.14 9.39 38.21
CA GLN A 395 -11.49 8.82 39.49
C GLN A 395 -12.62 7.77 39.33
N MET A 396 -12.83 6.95 40.34
CA MET A 396 -13.86 5.89 40.31
C MET A 396 -15.27 6.42 40.09
N ASP A 397 -15.58 7.66 40.48
CA ASP A 397 -16.88 8.29 40.23
C ASP A 397 -17.25 8.29 38.76
N TYR A 398 -16.28 8.56 37.86
CA TYR A 398 -16.52 8.49 36.42
C TYR A 398 -16.94 7.08 35.97
N TYR A 399 -16.25 6.06 36.44
CA TYR A 399 -16.54 4.67 36.07
C TYR A 399 -17.85 4.19 36.71
N ASN A 400 -18.12 4.56 37.96
CA ASN A 400 -19.35 4.21 38.66
C ASN A 400 -20.57 4.82 37.96
N ASN A 401 -20.51 6.09 37.56
CA ASN A 401 -21.60 6.74 36.83
C ASN A 401 -21.84 6.05 35.47
N ALA A 402 -20.77 5.68 34.76
CA ALA A 402 -20.88 4.95 33.51
C ALA A 402 -21.50 3.55 33.70
N ILE A 403 -21.13 2.83 34.75
CA ILE A 403 -21.71 1.53 35.13
C ILE A 403 -23.18 1.66 35.48
N GLU A 404 -23.57 2.71 36.21
CA GLU A 404 -24.97 3.00 36.53
C GLU A 404 -25.79 3.30 35.27
N HIS A 405 -25.24 4.03 34.31
CA HIS A 405 -25.86 4.31 33.02
C HIS A 405 -26.24 3.03 32.26
N PHE A 406 -25.35 2.02 32.22
CA PHE A 406 -25.61 0.74 31.56
C PHE A 406 -26.37 -0.26 32.41
N GLY A 407 -26.44 -0.02 33.73
CA GLY A 407 -27.01 -0.93 34.74
C GLY A 407 -25.97 -1.93 35.24
N LYS A 408 -25.94 -2.13 36.56
CA LYS A 408 -24.95 -2.99 37.28
C LYS A 408 -25.01 -4.48 36.91
N ASP A 409 -26.11 -4.94 36.30
CA ASP A 409 -26.27 -6.32 35.83
C ASP A 409 -25.77 -6.55 34.40
N SER A 410 -25.34 -5.48 33.69
CA SER A 410 -24.68 -5.59 32.38
C SER A 410 -23.37 -6.38 32.49
N LYS A 411 -22.97 -6.97 31.35
CA LYS A 411 -21.66 -7.64 31.25
C LYS A 411 -20.57 -6.60 30.94
N PHE A 412 -19.52 -6.58 31.72
CA PHE A 412 -18.42 -5.64 31.56
C PHE A 412 -17.12 -6.37 31.23
N LEU A 413 -16.38 -5.84 30.25
CA LEU A 413 -15.00 -6.25 29.94
C LEU A 413 -14.07 -5.10 30.20
N ILE A 414 -13.15 -5.26 31.15
CA ILE A 414 -12.26 -4.20 31.62
C ILE A 414 -10.86 -4.36 31.00
N PHE A 415 -10.35 -3.26 30.48
CA PHE A 415 -9.03 -3.12 29.91
C PHE A 415 -8.21 -2.12 30.71
N SER A 416 -6.97 -2.44 31.07
CA SER A 416 -6.12 -1.52 31.80
C SER A 416 -4.64 -1.87 31.69
N ASN A 417 -3.80 -0.85 31.83
CA ASN A 417 -2.38 -1.02 32.10
C ASN A 417 -2.05 -1.17 33.61
N ASP A 418 -3.10 -1.27 34.47
CA ASP A 418 -3.06 -1.52 35.91
C ASP A 418 -4.21 -2.47 36.29
N ILE A 419 -4.12 -3.71 35.78
CA ILE A 419 -5.23 -4.66 35.84
C ILE A 419 -5.51 -5.16 37.26
N ASP A 420 -4.47 -5.25 38.10
CA ASP A 420 -4.60 -5.71 39.48
C ASP A 420 -5.38 -4.69 40.31
N TRP A 421 -5.16 -3.41 40.11
CA TRP A 421 -6.00 -2.37 40.69
C TRP A 421 -7.44 -2.49 40.22
N CYS A 422 -7.68 -2.71 38.94
CA CYS A 422 -9.02 -2.90 38.44
C CYS A 422 -9.74 -4.10 39.03
N LYS A 423 -9.04 -5.22 39.23
CA LYS A 423 -9.60 -6.41 39.90
C LYS A 423 -10.06 -6.11 41.34
N GLN A 424 -9.41 -5.17 42.03
CA GLN A 424 -9.80 -4.75 43.39
C GLN A 424 -11.03 -3.83 43.35
N GLU A 425 -11.01 -2.80 42.51
CA GLU A 425 -12.08 -1.76 42.48
C GLU A 425 -13.40 -2.25 41.90
N PHE A 426 -13.36 -3.13 40.87
CA PHE A 426 -14.55 -3.63 40.18
C PHE A 426 -15.03 -5.00 40.73
N ASN A 427 -14.51 -5.47 41.85
CA ASN A 427 -14.84 -6.79 42.41
C ASN A 427 -16.30 -6.96 42.85
N SER A 428 -17.03 -5.85 43.06
CA SER A 428 -18.45 -5.86 43.42
C SER A 428 -19.39 -6.12 42.20
N LEU A 429 -18.88 -6.06 40.97
CA LEU A 429 -19.68 -6.35 39.79
C LEU A 429 -19.82 -7.85 39.58
N LYS A 430 -21.05 -8.30 39.36
CA LYS A 430 -21.33 -9.74 39.19
C LYS A 430 -20.85 -10.31 37.85
N ASN A 431 -20.94 -9.50 36.79
CA ASN A 431 -20.69 -9.92 35.39
C ASN A 431 -19.49 -9.16 34.81
N VAL A 432 -18.33 -9.26 35.45
CA VAL A 432 -17.10 -8.58 35.05
C VAL A 432 -16.03 -9.57 34.59
N GLN A 433 -15.38 -9.24 33.46
CA GLN A 433 -14.19 -9.91 32.97
C GLN A 433 -13.07 -8.88 32.77
N PHE A 434 -11.83 -9.34 32.80
CA PHE A 434 -10.65 -8.51 32.64
C PHE A 434 -9.83 -9.00 31.46
N SER A 435 -9.42 -8.08 30.58
CA SER A 435 -8.54 -8.42 29.48
C SER A 435 -7.11 -8.63 30.02
N GLU A 436 -6.53 -9.75 29.66
CA GLU A 436 -5.12 -10.10 29.98
C GLU A 436 -4.31 -10.31 28.68
N ASN A 437 -4.70 -9.65 27.61
CA ASN A 437 -4.03 -9.74 26.30
C ASN A 437 -2.61 -9.15 26.40
N LYS A 438 -1.71 -9.71 25.59
CA LYS A 438 -0.31 -9.27 25.56
C LYS A 438 -0.06 -8.14 24.57
N ASP A 439 -0.86 -8.09 23.50
CA ASP A 439 -0.67 -7.17 22.40
C ASP A 439 -1.72 -6.04 22.42
N ASP A 440 -1.28 -4.80 22.41
CA ASP A 440 -2.13 -3.60 22.46
C ASP A 440 -3.18 -3.56 21.34
N TRP A 441 -2.82 -4.02 20.13
CA TRP A 441 -3.73 -3.99 18.99
C TRP A 441 -4.92 -4.95 19.18
N GLU A 442 -4.72 -6.08 19.87
CA GLU A 442 -5.80 -7.03 20.18
C GLU A 442 -6.83 -6.40 21.11
N ASP A 443 -6.37 -5.66 22.12
CA ASP A 443 -7.26 -4.95 23.05
C ASP A 443 -8.10 -3.87 22.33
N ILE A 444 -7.49 -3.10 21.41
CA ILE A 444 -8.23 -2.11 20.60
C ILE A 444 -9.33 -2.81 19.79
N ILE A 445 -9.00 -3.90 19.11
CA ILE A 445 -9.98 -4.63 18.29
C ILE A 445 -11.04 -5.29 19.19
N LEU A 446 -10.66 -5.89 20.31
CA LEU A 446 -11.59 -6.51 21.24
C LEU A 446 -12.58 -5.50 21.83
N MET A 447 -12.12 -4.31 22.25
CA MET A 447 -13.01 -3.19 22.62
C MET A 447 -14.01 -2.84 21.50
N SER A 448 -13.56 -2.88 20.26
CA SER A 448 -14.39 -2.54 19.10
C SER A 448 -15.45 -3.62 18.75
N THR A 449 -15.35 -4.81 19.32
CA THR A 449 -16.36 -5.89 19.17
C THR A 449 -17.44 -5.86 20.24
N CYS A 450 -17.24 -5.08 21.32
CA CYS A 450 -18.23 -4.95 22.39
C CYS A 450 -19.47 -4.18 21.92
N ARG A 451 -20.60 -4.35 22.65
CA ARG A 451 -21.85 -3.64 22.40
C ARG A 451 -21.66 -2.13 22.55
N ASP A 452 -21.08 -1.70 23.67
CA ASP A 452 -20.90 -0.31 24.08
C ASP A 452 -19.48 -0.07 24.60
N ASN A 453 -19.09 1.20 24.75
CA ASN A 453 -17.73 1.54 25.16
C ASN A 453 -17.69 2.67 26.21
N VAL A 454 -16.96 2.47 27.30
CA VAL A 454 -16.56 3.50 28.26
C VAL A 454 -15.05 3.73 28.08
N ILE A 455 -14.70 4.91 27.58
CA ILE A 455 -13.27 5.20 27.28
C ILE A 455 -12.60 5.99 28.38
N ALA A 456 -11.29 5.79 28.57
CA ALA A 456 -10.46 6.73 29.33
C ALA A 456 -10.03 7.92 28.46
N ASN A 457 -9.37 8.90 29.06
CA ASN A 457 -8.71 10.01 28.35
C ASN A 457 -7.43 9.54 27.63
N SER A 458 -7.61 8.57 26.74
CA SER A 458 -6.53 7.90 26.02
C SER A 458 -6.91 7.66 24.55
N SER A 459 -6.01 8.03 23.64
CA SER A 459 -6.16 7.73 22.21
C SER A 459 -6.32 6.23 21.93
N PHE A 460 -5.84 5.38 22.82
CA PHE A 460 -5.97 3.93 22.74
C PHE A 460 -7.44 3.47 22.75
N SER A 461 -8.18 3.80 23.82
CA SER A 461 -9.59 3.43 23.94
C SER A 461 -10.51 4.28 23.05
N TRP A 462 -10.09 5.47 22.68
CA TRP A 462 -10.78 6.27 21.67
C TRP A 462 -10.91 5.46 20.36
N TRP A 463 -9.83 4.83 19.92
CA TRP A 463 -9.84 3.97 18.74
C TRP A 463 -10.69 2.72 18.94
N GLY A 464 -10.66 2.08 20.10
CA GLY A 464 -11.55 0.96 20.41
C GLY A 464 -13.02 1.31 20.18
N ALA A 465 -13.46 2.49 20.64
CA ALA A 465 -14.82 2.98 20.45
C ALA A 465 -15.11 3.43 19.02
N TRP A 466 -14.17 4.12 18.35
CA TRP A 466 -14.38 4.60 16.98
C TRP A 466 -14.45 3.45 15.95
N LEU A 467 -13.64 2.41 16.15
CA LEU A 467 -13.63 1.20 15.32
C LEU A 467 -14.85 0.29 15.57
N ASN A 468 -15.62 0.52 16.64
CA ASN A 468 -16.85 -0.21 16.90
C ASN A 468 -17.90 0.12 15.83
N THR A 469 -18.34 -0.91 15.10
CA THR A 469 -19.28 -0.80 13.98
C THR A 469 -20.74 -1.08 14.37
N ASN A 470 -21.03 -1.29 15.67
CA ASN A 470 -22.40 -1.38 16.15
C ASN A 470 -23.09 -0.02 15.99
N ASN A 471 -24.12 0.04 15.16
CA ASN A 471 -24.87 1.28 14.91
C ASN A 471 -25.69 1.76 16.12
N SER A 472 -25.97 0.88 17.06
CA SER A 472 -26.73 1.19 18.29
C SER A 472 -25.84 1.40 19.51
N LYS A 473 -24.51 1.46 19.31
CA LYS A 473 -23.57 1.61 20.42
C LYS A 473 -23.77 2.92 21.16
N THR A 474 -23.59 2.88 22.45
CA THR A 474 -23.38 4.04 23.30
C THR A 474 -21.91 4.15 23.67
N VAL A 475 -21.33 5.34 23.50
CA VAL A 475 -19.96 5.62 23.92
C VAL A 475 -19.97 6.67 25.00
N ILE A 476 -19.38 6.36 26.17
CA ILE A 476 -19.16 7.30 27.26
C ILE A 476 -17.70 7.72 27.25
N ALA A 477 -17.45 9.03 27.17
CA ALA A 477 -16.14 9.63 27.15
C ALA A 477 -15.97 10.62 28.32
N PRO A 478 -14.76 10.79 28.86
CA PRO A 478 -14.53 11.73 29.97
C PRO A 478 -14.58 13.18 29.48
N SER A 479 -15.21 14.08 30.27
CA SER A 479 -15.24 15.51 30.02
C SER A 479 -13.89 16.20 30.25
N ARG A 480 -12.99 15.55 31.00
CA ARG A 480 -11.62 16.02 31.26
C ARG A 480 -10.59 15.07 30.64
N TRP A 481 -9.75 15.64 29.77
CA TRP A 481 -8.72 14.88 29.06
C TRP A 481 -7.33 15.17 29.58
N PHE A 482 -7.03 16.45 29.77
CA PHE A 482 -5.71 16.94 30.09
C PHE A 482 -5.57 17.33 31.55
N GLY A 483 -4.35 17.22 32.07
CA GLY A 483 -3.95 17.75 33.36
C GLY A 483 -3.67 19.26 33.31
N PRO A 484 -3.32 19.87 34.46
CA PRO A 484 -3.17 21.33 34.60
C PRO A 484 -2.22 21.98 33.59
N ALA A 485 -1.12 21.34 33.23
CA ALA A 485 -0.16 21.86 32.26
C ALA A 485 -0.73 22.03 30.84
N TYR A 486 -1.85 21.36 30.52
CA TYR A 486 -2.53 21.42 29.24
C TYR A 486 -3.98 21.93 29.35
N SER A 487 -4.30 22.65 30.43
CA SER A 487 -5.65 23.18 30.69
C SER A 487 -6.16 24.16 29.61
N ASN A 488 -5.25 24.76 28.83
CA ASN A 488 -5.57 25.64 27.71
C ASN A 488 -5.88 24.87 26.40
N LYS A 489 -5.82 23.54 26.38
CA LYS A 489 -6.06 22.75 25.18
C LYS A 489 -7.50 22.30 25.09
N SER A 490 -8.10 22.54 23.95
CA SER A 490 -9.47 22.16 23.65
C SER A 490 -9.57 20.70 23.22
N ILE A 491 -10.62 20.01 23.66
CA ILE A 491 -10.99 18.66 23.20
C ILE A 491 -12.23 18.66 22.33
N LYS A 492 -12.75 19.82 21.94
CA LYS A 492 -14.01 19.97 21.18
C LYS A 492 -14.02 19.19 19.86
N ASP A 493 -12.85 19.01 19.24
CA ASP A 493 -12.71 18.32 17.97
C ASP A 493 -12.18 16.87 18.14
N LEU A 494 -11.90 16.46 19.38
CA LEU A 494 -11.42 15.12 19.71
C LEU A 494 -12.57 14.14 19.91
N ILE A 495 -13.61 14.57 20.62
CA ILE A 495 -14.75 13.71 20.99
C ILE A 495 -15.85 13.89 19.93
N PRO A 496 -16.29 12.82 19.24
CA PRO A 496 -17.45 12.86 18.36
C PRO A 496 -18.71 13.36 19.07
N GLU A 497 -19.55 14.09 18.34
CA GLU A 497 -20.74 14.77 18.92
C GLU A 497 -21.80 13.79 19.45
N ASP A 498 -21.81 12.57 18.93
CA ASP A 498 -22.70 11.49 19.36
C ASP A 498 -22.23 10.75 20.62
N TRP A 499 -21.03 11.07 21.15
CA TRP A 499 -20.51 10.45 22.37
C TRP A 499 -20.95 11.24 23.61
N ILE A 500 -21.33 10.50 24.67
CA ILE A 500 -21.81 11.09 25.93
C ILE A 500 -20.60 11.49 26.78
N THR A 501 -20.55 12.77 27.21
CA THR A 501 -19.46 13.29 28.05
C THR A 501 -19.89 13.70 29.46
N ASN A 502 -21.20 13.69 29.74
CA ASN A 502 -21.76 14.12 31.04
C ASN A 502 -22.62 12.99 31.62
N VAL A 503 -21.98 12.01 32.26
CA VAL A 503 -22.61 10.96 33.06
C VAL A 503 -22.32 11.13 34.53
#